data_6169c7d4be72e265e373dd0e4381dadb
#
_entry.id   6169c7d4be72e265e373dd0e4381dadb
#
_cell.length_a   1.000
_cell.length_b   1.000
_cell.length_c   1.000
_cell.angle_alpha   90.00
_cell.angle_beta   90.00
_cell.angle_gamma   90.00
#
_symmetry.space_group_name_H-M   'P 1'
#
loop_
_entity.id
_entity.type
_entity.pdbx_description
1 polymer ?
#
loop_
_entity_poly.entity_id
_entity_poly.type
_entity_poly.pdbx_seq_one_letter_code
_entity_poly.pdbx_strand_id
1 'polypeptide(L)'
;LPEALAFARLEWRDGQPVSPEFGDGYFGSDAPLEEAHEVFLEANDLPRRFARPGTRMTIAETGFGTGLNTLLTLREWRARAPDDGFLSLIGFESRPLHPDDLARAHRQLGLDGPDAERLRDGYPPPVSGLHRIHFPRARAVLTLVFGDAAITLPQLNAAVDAWYLDGFAPRRNPGLWNIGVFRQMARISLPGTTFGTYAAAGQVRRDLEAAGFVVRRKPGHGRKRERLCGHFHDPAPPALPETRERPRRVAVIGAGIAGLSAALALQDRGCHITLFDPAGPGGGASGNPAAVLLPHLLPDDPGLNALALTGMRHTHALIERAAEGLEEGRSTLLLGDSVAFHGISAHARKRVQRLRARDPAESGYLFDPAATAPAGTPGPMLEYPGGRAVDMGALCRGLAAALPAVERTGVSAIEPHATEVRVTFDGDHPARGFDAVVIATAGAPLCPEQARLGTVGGQMTRVQHPLPGPDFRVRTGQGYWIRRDTDDHWIGATYRHDGLPADPAAPPEPTAEDDRHNLEHLAWVPGMPAPEDARITQRWTGMRAVFRDRLPLVGASRMDRRGRVMLTLGHGSRGLLYAPISGELVADRLLDLPEPLEQNVARRLSPQRVA
;
A
#
# COMPACT_ATOMS: atom_id res chain seq x y z
N LEU A 1 7.92 -15.53 5.15
CA LEU A 1 6.85 -14.69 5.68
C LEU A 1 7.47 -13.50 6.41
N PRO A 2 6.75 -12.38 6.61
CA PRO A 2 7.16 -11.34 7.56
C PRO A 2 7.35 -11.95 8.95
N GLU A 3 8.29 -11.43 9.72
CA GLU A 3 8.51 -11.85 11.09
C GLU A 3 7.28 -11.51 11.94
N ALA A 4 6.78 -12.48 12.71
CA ALA A 4 5.75 -12.23 13.71
C ALA A 4 6.39 -11.54 14.92
N LEU A 5 5.78 -10.45 15.35
CA LEU A 5 6.20 -9.71 16.53
C LEU A 5 5.32 -10.08 17.72
N ALA A 6 5.92 -10.13 18.90
CA ALA A 6 5.13 -10.25 20.11
C ALA A 6 4.42 -8.92 20.41
N PHE A 7 3.17 -8.99 20.84
CA PHE A 7 2.53 -7.82 21.43
C PHE A 7 3.27 -7.37 22.69
N ALA A 8 3.28 -6.06 22.93
CA ALA A 8 3.77 -5.51 24.18
C ALA A 8 2.99 -6.10 25.37
N ARG A 9 3.69 -6.53 26.41
CA ARG A 9 3.06 -6.89 27.68
C ARG A 9 2.83 -5.60 28.47
N LEU A 10 1.62 -5.38 28.94
CA LEU A 10 1.26 -4.22 29.74
C LEU A 10 0.77 -4.63 31.13
N GLU A 11 1.17 -3.82 32.11
CA GLU A 11 0.53 -3.73 33.41
C GLU A 11 -0.15 -2.37 33.53
N TRP A 12 -1.36 -2.35 34.08
CA TRP A 12 -2.10 -1.12 34.30
C TRP A 12 -2.00 -0.72 35.78
N ARG A 13 -1.25 0.35 36.05
CA ARG A 13 -1.02 0.90 37.41
C ARG A 13 -1.67 2.27 37.50
N ASP A 14 -2.60 2.45 38.44
CA ASP A 14 -3.34 3.71 38.63
C ASP A 14 -3.92 4.26 37.30
N GLY A 15 -4.40 3.35 36.47
CA GLY A 15 -4.95 3.69 35.16
C GLY A 15 -3.92 3.95 34.05
N GLN A 16 -2.62 3.90 34.32
CA GLN A 16 -1.57 4.14 33.33
C GLN A 16 -0.94 2.82 32.83
N PRO A 17 -0.69 2.69 31.51
CA PRO A 17 -0.02 1.54 30.96
C PRO A 17 1.48 1.60 31.23
N VAL A 18 2.02 0.51 31.79
CA VAL A 18 3.43 0.34 32.12
C VAL A 18 3.93 -0.92 31.44
N SER A 19 5.10 -0.84 30.80
CA SER A 19 5.81 -1.99 30.27
C SER A 19 6.64 -2.67 31.35
N PRO A 20 6.32 -3.91 31.78
CA PRO A 20 7.18 -4.64 32.73
C PRO A 20 8.53 -5.01 32.09
N GLU A 21 8.60 -5.20 30.77
CA GLU A 21 9.84 -5.52 30.05
C GLU A 21 10.86 -4.38 30.16
N PHE A 22 10.42 -3.14 29.98
CA PHE A 22 11.28 -1.95 30.09
C PHE A 22 11.22 -1.31 31.47
N GLY A 23 10.28 -1.72 32.33
CA GLY A 23 10.05 -1.13 33.65
C GLY A 23 9.68 0.34 33.58
N ASP A 24 9.05 0.83 32.53
CA ASP A 24 8.75 2.22 32.22
C ASP A 24 7.29 2.41 31.80
N GLY A 25 6.73 3.61 32.04
CA GLY A 25 5.39 3.97 31.64
C GLY A 25 5.33 4.50 30.19
N TYR A 26 4.20 4.30 29.54
CA TYR A 26 3.94 4.89 28.21
C TYR A 26 3.67 6.39 28.29
N PHE A 27 3.31 6.91 29.47
CA PHE A 27 3.09 8.32 29.73
C PHE A 27 4.01 8.80 30.84
N GLY A 28 4.65 9.94 30.62
CA GLY A 28 5.70 10.45 31.51
C GLY A 28 5.21 11.37 32.63
N SER A 29 3.96 11.86 32.57
CA SER A 29 3.43 12.88 33.48
C SER A 29 1.94 12.69 33.76
N ASP A 30 1.43 13.49 34.71
CA ASP A 30 -0.02 13.54 35.02
C ASP A 30 -0.81 14.29 33.92
N ALA A 31 -0.12 15.00 33.00
CA ALA A 31 -0.70 15.73 31.88
C ALA A 31 -0.02 15.32 30.54
N PRO A 32 -0.21 14.07 30.07
CA PRO A 32 0.53 13.52 28.93
C PRO A 32 0.27 14.26 27.62
N LEU A 33 -0.93 14.80 27.39
CA LEU A 33 -1.26 15.57 26.19
C LEU A 33 -0.51 16.91 26.14
N GLU A 34 -0.40 17.60 27.27
CA GLU A 34 0.32 18.87 27.38
C GLU A 34 1.83 18.66 27.23
N GLU A 35 2.38 17.61 27.88
CA GLU A 35 3.78 17.23 27.73
C GLU A 35 4.11 16.92 26.26
N ALA A 36 3.31 16.10 25.60
CA ALA A 36 3.51 15.75 24.20
C ALA A 36 3.42 16.98 23.27
N HIS A 37 2.48 17.88 23.52
CA HIS A 37 2.36 19.12 22.76
C HIS A 37 3.62 19.99 22.89
N GLU A 38 4.09 20.22 24.11
CA GLU A 38 5.27 21.07 24.36
C GLU A 38 6.58 20.42 23.88
N VAL A 39 6.77 19.11 24.16
CA VAL A 39 8.02 18.41 23.87
C VAL A 39 8.18 18.11 22.38
N PHE A 40 7.08 17.83 21.67
CA PHE A 40 7.15 17.38 20.28
C PHE A 40 6.60 18.42 19.30
N LEU A 41 5.41 18.98 19.52
CA LEU A 41 4.81 19.88 18.53
C LEU A 41 5.46 21.28 18.58
N GLU A 42 5.51 21.91 19.75
CA GLU A 42 6.11 23.23 19.92
C GLU A 42 7.64 23.22 19.70
N ALA A 43 8.34 22.17 20.15
CA ALA A 43 9.77 22.06 19.94
C ALA A 43 10.17 22.02 18.46
N ASN A 44 9.28 21.54 17.61
CA ASN A 44 9.43 21.47 16.16
C ASN A 44 8.75 22.64 15.41
N ASP A 45 8.18 23.63 16.13
CA ASP A 45 7.46 24.78 15.57
C ASP A 45 6.31 24.36 14.61
N LEU A 46 5.67 23.22 14.89
CA LEU A 46 4.69 22.64 13.97
C LEU A 46 3.43 23.49 13.82
N PRO A 47 2.87 24.09 14.88
CA PRO A 47 1.66 24.94 14.73
C PRO A 47 1.83 26.04 13.68
N ARG A 48 3.03 26.67 13.62
CA ARG A 48 3.35 27.70 12.62
C ARG A 48 3.65 27.10 11.25
N ARG A 49 4.36 25.96 11.22
CA ARG A 49 4.74 25.29 9.97
C ARG A 49 3.53 24.73 9.23
N PHE A 50 2.53 24.21 9.94
CA PHE A 50 1.29 23.68 9.37
C PHE A 50 0.44 24.74 8.65
N ALA A 51 0.45 25.97 9.12
CA ALA A 51 -0.34 27.06 8.55
C ALA A 51 0.20 27.61 7.21
N ARG A 52 1.32 27.11 6.69
CA ARG A 52 1.90 27.58 5.43
C ARG A 52 1.14 27.05 4.23
N PRO A 53 0.82 27.89 3.22
CA PRO A 53 0.14 27.43 2.00
C PRO A 53 0.91 26.31 1.30
N GLY A 54 0.20 25.30 0.80
CA GLY A 54 0.78 24.17 0.09
C GLY A 54 1.70 23.28 0.91
N THR A 55 1.61 23.34 2.25
CA THR A 55 2.49 22.59 3.16
C THR A 55 2.34 21.09 2.94
N ARG A 56 3.46 20.44 2.62
CA ARG A 56 3.62 18.98 2.66
C ARG A 56 4.76 18.67 3.62
N MET A 57 4.46 17.89 4.65
CA MET A 57 5.42 17.59 5.70
C MET A 57 5.49 16.12 5.99
N THR A 58 6.68 15.66 6.32
CA THR A 58 6.92 14.32 6.87
C THR A 58 7.41 14.46 8.32
N ILE A 59 6.68 13.86 9.25
CA ILE A 59 7.06 13.79 10.66
C ILE A 59 7.29 12.33 11.02
N ALA A 60 8.40 12.02 11.67
CA ALA A 60 8.72 10.67 12.11
C ALA A 60 8.89 10.59 13.62
N GLU A 61 8.45 9.49 14.24
CA GLU A 61 8.64 9.22 15.66
C GLU A 61 9.26 7.85 15.90
N THR A 62 10.19 7.77 16.87
CA THR A 62 10.98 6.56 17.13
C THR A 62 10.30 5.53 18.04
N GLY A 63 9.29 5.91 18.79
CA GLY A 63 8.46 5.03 19.63
C GLY A 63 7.00 5.40 19.49
N PHE A 64 6.27 4.67 18.64
CA PHE A 64 4.85 4.95 18.38
C PHE A 64 3.95 4.73 19.60
N GLY A 65 4.20 3.63 20.35
CA GLY A 65 3.47 3.31 21.57
C GLY A 65 1.95 3.28 21.39
N THR A 66 1.28 4.22 22.05
CA THR A 66 -0.18 4.36 21.98
C THR A 66 -0.66 5.23 20.80
N GLY A 67 0.25 5.82 20.02
CA GLY A 67 -0.10 6.76 18.94
C GLY A 67 -0.58 8.13 19.43
N LEU A 68 -0.29 8.47 20.70
CA LEU A 68 -0.66 9.76 21.29
C LEU A 68 -0.14 10.93 20.46
N ASN A 69 1.17 10.93 20.13
CA ASN A 69 1.80 12.01 19.36
C ASN A 69 1.19 12.13 17.96
N THR A 70 0.91 10.99 17.31
CA THR A 70 0.23 10.94 16.01
C THR A 70 -1.16 11.57 16.08
N LEU A 71 -2.01 11.20 17.06
CA LEU A 71 -3.36 11.74 17.19
C LEU A 71 -3.37 13.23 17.54
N LEU A 72 -2.46 13.69 18.39
CA LEU A 72 -2.28 15.11 18.68
C LEU A 72 -1.85 15.88 17.42
N THR A 73 -0.91 15.33 16.67
CA THR A 73 -0.42 15.94 15.43
C THR A 73 -1.54 16.06 14.40
N LEU A 74 -2.35 15.02 14.20
CA LEU A 74 -3.51 15.05 13.32
C LEU A 74 -4.54 16.12 13.74
N ARG A 75 -4.78 16.26 15.04
CA ARG A 75 -5.67 17.30 15.58
C ARG A 75 -5.16 18.71 15.26
N GLU A 76 -3.88 18.99 15.53
CA GLU A 76 -3.25 20.29 15.24
C GLU A 76 -3.16 20.57 13.74
N TRP A 77 -2.84 19.55 12.94
CA TRP A 77 -2.82 19.63 11.49
C TRP A 77 -4.18 20.03 10.92
N ARG A 78 -5.26 19.33 11.30
CA ARG A 78 -6.62 19.65 10.86
C ARG A 78 -7.11 21.05 11.25
N ALA A 79 -6.62 21.55 12.38
CA ALA A 79 -6.99 22.89 12.84
C ALA A 79 -6.28 24.02 12.08
N ARG A 80 -5.14 23.74 11.41
CA ARG A 80 -4.27 24.80 10.87
C ARG A 80 -3.89 24.63 9.40
N ALA A 81 -3.88 23.41 8.89
CA ALA A 81 -3.39 23.14 7.56
C ALA A 81 -4.34 23.70 6.48
N PRO A 82 -3.77 24.25 5.39
CA PRO A 82 -4.55 24.67 4.23
C PRO A 82 -5.14 23.48 3.48
N ASP A 83 -6.14 23.74 2.63
CA ASP A 83 -6.85 22.69 1.89
C ASP A 83 -5.97 21.94 0.87
N ASP A 84 -4.87 22.50 0.42
CA ASP A 84 -3.89 21.86 -0.46
C ASP A 84 -2.72 21.21 0.29
N GLY A 85 -2.77 21.17 1.62
CA GLY A 85 -1.76 20.55 2.47
C GLY A 85 -1.83 19.03 2.49
N PHE A 86 -0.69 18.36 2.74
CA PHE A 86 -0.62 16.91 2.96
C PHE A 86 0.39 16.56 4.04
N LEU A 87 0.01 15.65 4.96
CA LEU A 87 0.85 15.22 6.08
C LEU A 87 1.21 13.74 5.96
N SER A 88 2.51 13.43 5.98
CA SER A 88 3.02 12.07 6.13
C SER A 88 3.53 11.89 7.55
N LEU A 89 3.05 10.86 8.23
CA LEU A 89 3.50 10.45 9.56
C LEU A 89 4.19 9.09 9.44
N ILE A 90 5.28 8.90 10.18
CA ILE A 90 6.01 7.63 10.27
C ILE A 90 6.19 7.31 11.75
N GLY A 91 5.67 6.16 12.19
CA GLY A 91 5.82 5.70 13.57
C GLY A 91 6.57 4.38 13.63
N PHE A 92 7.73 4.32 14.31
CA PHE A 92 8.47 3.08 14.53
C PHE A 92 8.01 2.40 15.81
N GLU A 93 7.78 1.08 15.76
CA GLU A 93 7.37 0.30 16.92
C GLU A 93 7.89 -1.14 16.86
N SER A 94 8.63 -1.54 17.87
CA SER A 94 9.19 -2.89 17.97
C SER A 94 8.31 -3.87 18.73
N ARG A 95 7.39 -3.36 19.56
CA ARG A 95 6.46 -4.12 20.41
C ARG A 95 5.06 -3.54 20.26
N PRO A 96 4.34 -3.83 19.17
CA PRO A 96 2.99 -3.30 18.96
C PRO A 96 2.07 -3.60 20.14
N LEU A 97 1.20 -2.67 20.47
CA LEU A 97 0.18 -2.91 21.50
C LEU A 97 -0.89 -3.88 21.01
N HIS A 98 -1.46 -4.66 21.93
CA HIS A 98 -2.69 -5.37 21.62
C HIS A 98 -3.81 -4.34 21.31
N PRO A 99 -4.69 -4.60 20.31
CA PRO A 99 -5.75 -3.65 19.96
C PRO A 99 -6.64 -3.21 21.13
N ASP A 100 -6.94 -4.11 22.07
CA ASP A 100 -7.73 -3.79 23.27
C ASP A 100 -6.99 -2.83 24.21
N ASP A 101 -5.68 -3.00 24.36
CA ASP A 101 -4.85 -2.10 25.17
C ASP A 101 -4.71 -0.73 24.52
N LEU A 102 -4.55 -0.69 23.18
CA LEU A 102 -4.56 0.55 22.41
C LEU A 102 -5.89 1.31 22.60
N ALA A 103 -7.02 0.62 22.46
CA ALA A 103 -8.34 1.20 22.68
C ALA A 103 -8.54 1.68 24.12
N ARG A 104 -8.02 0.94 25.10
CA ARG A 104 -8.07 1.32 26.52
C ARG A 104 -7.25 2.57 26.78
N ALA A 105 -6.03 2.65 26.22
CA ALA A 105 -5.16 3.83 26.34
C ALA A 105 -5.82 5.09 25.75
N HIS A 106 -6.43 4.99 24.56
CA HIS A 106 -7.14 6.11 23.94
C HIS A 106 -8.28 6.63 24.81
N ARG A 107 -9.12 5.74 25.36
CA ARG A 107 -10.21 6.15 26.28
C ARG A 107 -9.68 6.88 27.50
N GLN A 108 -8.58 6.40 28.10
CA GLN A 108 -7.99 7.04 29.30
C GLN A 108 -7.37 8.39 29.01
N LEU A 109 -6.82 8.57 27.81
CA LEU A 109 -6.27 9.84 27.35
C LEU A 109 -7.34 10.84 26.87
N GLY A 110 -8.61 10.43 26.79
CA GLY A 110 -9.65 11.23 26.15
C GLY A 110 -9.41 11.47 24.67
N LEU A 111 -8.69 10.55 24.01
CA LEU A 111 -8.43 10.58 22.59
C LEU A 111 -9.47 9.75 21.84
N ASP A 112 -10.72 10.16 21.97
CA ASP A 112 -11.85 9.62 21.21
C ASP A 112 -12.19 10.56 20.06
N GLY A 113 -12.61 9.97 18.95
CA GLY A 113 -12.98 10.71 17.76
C GLY A 113 -12.58 9.97 16.47
N PRO A 114 -12.99 10.52 15.31
CA PRO A 114 -12.86 9.81 14.02
C PRO A 114 -11.43 9.39 13.65
N ASP A 115 -10.42 10.17 14.05
CA ASP A 115 -9.02 9.82 13.76
C ASP A 115 -8.52 8.69 14.65
N ALA A 116 -8.95 8.67 15.94
CA ALA A 116 -8.62 7.57 16.86
C ALA A 116 -9.34 6.28 16.49
N GLU A 117 -10.60 6.35 16.08
CA GLU A 117 -11.36 5.22 15.52
C GLU A 117 -10.65 4.69 14.26
N ARG A 118 -10.31 5.58 13.32
CA ARG A 118 -9.61 5.21 12.10
C ARG A 118 -8.26 4.56 12.35
N LEU A 119 -7.51 5.03 13.37
CA LEU A 119 -6.26 4.41 13.80
C LEU A 119 -6.49 2.99 14.32
N ARG A 120 -7.49 2.79 15.19
CA ARG A 120 -7.82 1.47 15.74
C ARG A 120 -8.29 0.49 14.68
N ASP A 121 -9.18 0.93 13.78
CA ASP A 121 -9.72 0.10 12.69
C ASP A 121 -8.63 -0.30 11.68
N GLY A 122 -7.68 0.60 11.43
CA GLY A 122 -6.56 0.37 10.53
C GLY A 122 -5.33 -0.24 11.18
N TYR A 123 -5.36 -0.49 12.51
CA TYR A 123 -4.18 -0.97 13.23
C TYR A 123 -3.77 -2.37 12.74
N PRO A 124 -2.52 -2.54 12.28
CA PRO A 124 -2.12 -3.78 11.64
C PRO A 124 -1.89 -4.93 12.64
N PRO A 125 -1.93 -6.18 12.18
CA PRO A 125 -1.47 -7.31 12.97
C PRO A 125 0.02 -7.17 13.32
N PRO A 126 0.52 -7.83 14.39
CA PRO A 126 1.90 -7.70 14.87
C PRO A 126 2.87 -8.47 13.97
N VAL A 127 3.07 -7.99 12.76
CA VAL A 127 4.04 -8.53 11.81
C VAL A 127 4.98 -7.43 11.33
N SER A 128 6.26 -7.75 11.18
CA SER A 128 7.27 -6.79 10.74
C SER A 128 6.97 -6.22 9.35
N GLY A 129 7.40 -4.96 9.11
CA GLY A 129 7.28 -4.28 7.83
C GLY A 129 6.55 -2.94 7.89
N LEU A 130 6.21 -2.39 6.73
CA LEU A 130 5.55 -1.10 6.58
C LEU A 130 4.03 -1.29 6.45
N HIS A 131 3.28 -0.55 7.26
CA HIS A 131 1.82 -0.61 7.31
C HIS A 131 1.24 0.79 7.19
N ARG A 132 0.38 1.03 6.19
CA ARG A 132 -0.22 2.34 5.97
C ARG A 132 -1.65 2.43 6.47
N ILE A 133 -1.95 3.56 7.11
CA ILE A 133 -3.29 3.97 7.53
C ILE A 133 -3.55 5.36 6.93
N HIS A 134 -4.58 5.47 6.10
CA HIS A 134 -4.97 6.74 5.51
C HIS A 134 -5.99 7.46 6.38
N PHE A 135 -5.83 8.77 6.53
CA PHE A 135 -6.74 9.69 7.21
C PHE A 135 -7.29 10.71 6.21
N PRO A 136 -8.29 10.34 5.37
CA PRO A 136 -8.78 11.20 4.29
C PRO A 136 -9.27 12.56 4.78
N ARG A 137 -9.96 12.60 5.92
CA ARG A 137 -10.47 13.86 6.52
C ARG A 137 -9.36 14.81 6.97
N ALA A 138 -8.18 14.26 7.27
CA ALA A 138 -7.00 15.03 7.65
C ALA A 138 -6.04 15.26 6.48
N ARG A 139 -6.29 14.67 5.31
CA ARG A 139 -5.33 14.61 4.21
C ARG A 139 -3.95 14.18 4.70
N ALA A 140 -3.94 13.06 5.39
CA ALA A 140 -2.74 12.52 6.00
C ALA A 140 -2.64 11.01 5.81
N VAL A 141 -1.40 10.52 5.88
CA VAL A 141 -1.08 9.10 5.90
C VAL A 141 -0.13 8.80 7.05
N LEU A 142 -0.40 7.74 7.80
CA LEU A 142 0.52 7.18 8.79
C LEU A 142 1.14 5.90 8.22
N THR A 143 2.46 5.82 8.22
CA THR A 143 3.22 4.61 7.96
C THR A 143 3.74 4.08 9.29
N LEU A 144 3.13 3.02 9.82
CA LEU A 144 3.66 2.27 10.95
C LEU A 144 4.76 1.33 10.45
N VAL A 145 5.94 1.45 11.04
CA VAL A 145 7.10 0.62 10.74
C VAL A 145 7.31 -0.32 11.91
N PHE A 146 6.80 -1.54 11.78
CA PHE A 146 6.89 -2.55 12.82
C PHE A 146 8.20 -3.32 12.72
N GLY A 147 8.94 -3.38 13.83
CA GLY A 147 10.24 -4.02 13.97
C GLY A 147 11.27 -3.15 14.68
N ASP A 148 12.48 -3.69 14.86
CA ASP A 148 13.60 -2.94 15.44
C ASP A 148 14.01 -1.77 14.53
N ALA A 149 14.06 -0.56 15.09
CA ALA A 149 14.42 0.65 14.35
C ALA A 149 15.83 0.56 13.74
N ALA A 150 16.77 -0.14 14.38
CA ALA A 150 18.11 -0.35 13.83
C ALA A 150 18.11 -1.17 12.53
N ILE A 151 17.10 -2.02 12.33
CA ILE A 151 16.92 -2.87 11.15
C ILE A 151 16.04 -2.18 10.11
N THR A 152 14.96 -1.53 10.54
CA THR A 152 13.92 -1.00 9.66
C THR A 152 14.25 0.38 9.09
N LEU A 153 14.88 1.28 9.87
CA LEU A 153 15.31 2.61 9.41
C LEU A 153 16.19 2.55 8.15
N PRO A 154 17.21 1.65 8.04
CA PRO A 154 18.01 1.53 6.84
C PRO A 154 17.22 1.19 5.57
N GLN A 155 16.05 0.57 5.70
CA GLN A 155 15.20 0.15 4.59
C GLN A 155 14.21 1.23 4.15
N LEU A 156 14.06 2.30 4.94
CA LEU A 156 13.11 3.36 4.63
C LEU A 156 13.69 4.37 3.64
N ASN A 157 12.90 4.73 2.62
CA ASN A 157 13.16 5.86 1.74
C ASN A 157 12.16 6.98 2.07
N ALA A 158 12.68 8.08 2.65
CA ALA A 158 11.88 9.20 3.09
C ALA A 158 12.73 10.47 3.13
N ALA A 159 12.05 11.62 3.18
CA ALA A 159 12.61 12.93 3.45
C ALA A 159 11.86 13.52 4.66
N VAL A 160 12.47 13.48 5.84
CA VAL A 160 11.84 13.85 7.12
C VAL A 160 12.05 15.33 7.40
N ASP A 161 11.00 16.04 7.82
CA ASP A 161 10.99 17.46 8.19
C ASP A 161 11.06 17.70 9.70
N ALA A 162 10.58 16.73 10.50
CA ALA A 162 10.59 16.80 11.96
C ALA A 162 10.64 15.40 12.59
N TRP A 163 11.38 15.27 13.68
CA TRP A 163 11.48 14.06 14.48
C TRP A 163 10.88 14.24 15.87
N TYR A 164 10.10 13.25 16.29
CA TYR A 164 9.76 12.99 17.68
C TYR A 164 10.63 11.85 18.17
N LEU A 165 11.63 12.17 19.00
CA LEU A 165 12.48 11.15 19.61
C LEU A 165 11.82 10.70 20.92
N ASP A 166 10.90 9.78 20.77
CA ASP A 166 10.11 9.17 21.84
C ASP A 166 10.46 7.70 22.02
N GLY A 167 9.96 7.08 23.08
CA GLY A 167 10.21 5.70 23.48
C GLY A 167 10.65 5.62 24.94
N PHE A 168 10.85 4.41 25.47
CA PHE A 168 11.28 4.20 26.85
C PHE A 168 12.66 4.83 27.13
N ALA A 169 12.89 5.19 28.39
CA ALA A 169 14.09 5.92 28.84
C ALA A 169 15.39 5.30 28.30
N PRO A 170 16.40 6.12 27.91
CA PRO A 170 17.63 5.64 27.26
C PRO A 170 18.37 4.53 28.01
N ARG A 171 18.33 4.53 29.34
CA ARG A 171 18.94 3.46 30.15
C ARG A 171 18.18 2.13 30.07
N ARG A 172 16.89 2.16 29.74
CA ARG A 172 15.99 1.00 29.68
C ARG A 172 15.85 0.45 28.28
N ASN A 173 16.03 1.31 27.27
CA ASN A 173 15.98 0.95 25.85
C ASN A 173 17.20 1.45 25.07
N PRO A 174 18.42 0.99 25.38
CA PRO A 174 19.64 1.47 24.71
C PRO A 174 19.68 1.13 23.20
N GLY A 175 18.92 0.13 22.76
CA GLY A 175 18.81 -0.23 21.34
C GLY A 175 18.25 0.88 20.48
N LEU A 176 17.35 1.70 21.01
CA LEU A 176 16.76 2.84 20.30
C LEU A 176 17.64 4.11 20.38
N TRP A 177 18.32 4.32 21.52
CA TRP A 177 19.04 5.55 21.84
C TRP A 177 20.56 5.41 21.59
N ASN A 178 20.96 5.19 20.35
CA ASN A 178 22.38 5.01 20.01
C ASN A 178 22.74 5.69 18.68
N ILE A 179 24.04 5.91 18.50
CA ILE A 179 24.61 6.59 17.32
C ILE A 179 24.24 5.91 15.99
N GLY A 180 24.05 4.58 15.96
CA GLY A 180 23.66 3.84 14.75
C GLY A 180 22.28 4.26 14.27
N VAL A 181 21.30 4.33 15.18
CA VAL A 181 19.94 4.81 14.90
C VAL A 181 19.97 6.28 14.46
N PHE A 182 20.70 7.15 15.20
CA PHE A 182 20.75 8.58 14.88
C PHE A 182 21.42 8.87 13.53
N ARG A 183 22.40 8.08 13.10
CA ARG A 183 22.98 8.18 11.74
C ARG A 183 21.97 7.79 10.66
N GLN A 184 21.12 6.79 10.90
CA GLN A 184 20.06 6.44 9.95
C GLN A 184 18.95 7.50 9.91
N MET A 185 18.64 8.13 11.04
CA MET A 185 17.76 9.30 11.09
C MET A 185 18.34 10.44 10.26
N ALA A 186 19.63 10.78 10.46
CA ALA A 186 20.33 11.81 9.69
C ALA A 186 20.26 11.53 8.17
N ARG A 187 20.43 10.27 7.74
CA ARG A 187 20.37 9.85 6.32
C ARG A 187 19.07 10.24 5.63
N ILE A 188 17.94 10.20 6.34
CA ILE A 188 16.62 10.52 5.81
C ILE A 188 16.08 11.88 6.29
N SER A 189 16.91 12.67 6.97
CA SER A 189 16.60 14.04 7.38
C SER A 189 16.98 15.04 6.28
N LEU A 190 16.10 16.01 6.05
CA LEU A 190 16.42 17.16 5.22
C LEU A 190 17.32 18.16 6.00
N PRO A 191 18.14 18.99 5.32
CA PRO A 191 18.79 20.12 5.98
C PRO A 191 17.77 21.00 6.70
N GLY A 192 17.99 21.24 8.00
CA GLY A 192 17.04 21.99 8.83
C GLY A 192 15.93 21.17 9.46
N THR A 193 15.89 19.84 9.24
CA THR A 193 14.99 18.93 9.97
C THR A 193 15.09 19.15 11.45
N THR A 194 13.98 19.45 12.12
CA THR A 194 13.93 19.71 13.55
C THR A 194 13.70 18.42 14.36
N PHE A 195 14.04 18.44 15.65
CA PHE A 195 13.68 17.36 16.56
C PHE A 195 13.32 17.86 17.94
N GLY A 196 12.48 17.09 18.64
CA GLY A 196 12.18 17.24 20.05
C GLY A 196 12.24 15.91 20.79
N THR A 197 12.70 15.94 22.06
CA THR A 197 12.72 14.77 22.93
C THR A 197 12.69 15.17 24.39
N TYR A 198 12.03 14.35 25.20
CA TYR A 198 12.07 14.49 26.65
C TYR A 198 13.40 13.98 27.26
N ALA A 199 14.18 13.19 26.50
CA ALA A 199 15.42 12.58 27.00
C ALA A 199 16.56 13.61 27.04
N ALA A 200 17.09 13.91 28.24
CA ALA A 200 18.17 14.86 28.43
C ALA A 200 19.51 14.19 28.78
N ALA A 201 19.65 12.87 28.62
CA ALA A 201 20.87 12.15 28.93
C ALA A 201 22.08 12.65 28.13
N GLY A 202 23.21 12.84 28.77
CA GLY A 202 24.43 13.35 28.13
C GLY A 202 24.94 12.50 26.98
N GLN A 203 24.69 11.17 27.00
CA GLN A 203 25.05 10.28 25.90
C GLN A 203 24.16 10.55 24.68
N VAL A 204 22.85 10.69 24.88
CA VAL A 204 21.89 11.00 23.77
C VAL A 204 22.31 12.30 23.08
N ARG A 205 22.66 13.33 23.84
CA ARG A 205 23.16 14.60 23.28
C ARG A 205 24.39 14.39 22.42
N ARG A 206 25.43 13.71 22.96
CA ARG A 206 26.70 13.49 22.25
C ARG A 206 26.50 12.68 20.97
N ASP A 207 25.63 11.65 21.00
CA ASP A 207 25.38 10.81 19.86
C ASP A 207 24.58 11.53 18.77
N LEU A 208 23.63 12.39 19.15
CA LEU A 208 22.92 13.27 18.19
C LEU A 208 23.89 14.27 17.53
N GLU A 209 24.76 14.92 18.34
CA GLU A 209 25.80 15.84 17.84
C GLU A 209 26.74 15.11 16.86
N ALA A 210 27.19 13.90 17.21
CA ALA A 210 28.05 13.06 16.37
C ALA A 210 27.32 12.54 15.08
N ALA A 211 26.00 12.55 15.07
CA ALA A 211 25.17 12.24 13.88
C ALA A 211 24.88 13.48 13.01
N GLY A 212 25.34 14.68 13.39
CA GLY A 212 25.17 15.91 12.61
C GLY A 212 24.03 16.81 13.08
N PHE A 213 23.42 16.53 14.24
CA PHE A 213 22.40 17.41 14.81
C PHE A 213 22.98 18.49 15.69
N VAL A 214 22.48 19.71 15.55
CA VAL A 214 22.74 20.81 16.51
C VAL A 214 21.76 20.66 17.66
N VAL A 215 22.27 20.42 18.87
CA VAL A 215 21.45 20.11 20.04
C VAL A 215 21.39 21.26 21.02
N ARG A 216 20.19 21.60 21.50
CA ARG A 216 19.93 22.63 22.50
C ARG A 216 19.18 22.04 23.69
N ARG A 217 19.53 22.49 24.89
CA ARG A 217 18.76 22.20 26.10
C ARG A 217 17.66 23.24 26.28
N LYS A 218 16.51 22.77 26.70
CA LYS A 218 15.35 23.60 27.09
C LYS A 218 14.85 23.14 28.47
N PRO A 219 14.11 23.98 29.19
CA PRO A 219 13.41 23.55 30.40
C PRO A 219 12.52 22.33 30.06
N GLY A 220 12.47 21.38 30.99
CA GLY A 220 11.60 20.21 30.87
C GLY A 220 10.16 20.52 31.26
N HIS A 221 9.25 19.54 31.08
CA HIS A 221 7.86 19.62 31.50
C HIS A 221 7.64 18.84 32.80
N GLY A 222 6.78 19.33 33.69
CA GLY A 222 6.42 18.67 34.94
C GLY A 222 7.63 18.39 35.84
N ARG A 223 7.90 17.11 36.13
CA ARG A 223 9.01 16.69 37.01
C ARG A 223 10.39 16.66 36.34
N LYS A 224 10.42 16.74 34.99
CA LYS A 224 11.68 16.71 34.22
C LYS A 224 12.32 18.09 34.21
N ARG A 225 13.60 18.18 34.61
CA ARG A 225 14.33 19.47 34.68
C ARG A 225 14.70 20.02 33.31
N GLU A 226 15.06 19.14 32.37
CA GLU A 226 15.56 19.49 31.04
C GLU A 226 15.01 18.57 30.00
N ARG A 227 14.90 19.07 28.76
CA ARG A 227 14.64 18.34 27.52
C ARG A 227 15.62 18.77 26.44
N LEU A 228 15.75 17.99 25.35
CA LEU A 228 16.57 18.36 24.22
C LEU A 228 15.68 18.68 23.02
N CYS A 229 16.11 19.66 22.24
CA CYS A 229 15.58 19.95 20.90
C CYS A 229 16.72 20.46 20.02
N GLY A 230 16.46 20.54 18.72
CA GLY A 230 17.48 21.05 17.81
C GLY A 230 17.09 20.83 16.35
N HIS A 231 18.11 20.81 15.49
CA HIS A 231 17.92 20.60 14.07
C HIS A 231 19.11 19.86 13.46
N PHE A 232 18.87 19.19 12.35
CA PHE A 232 19.91 18.57 11.55
C PHE A 232 20.63 19.65 10.74
N HIS A 233 21.96 19.65 10.86
CA HIS A 233 22.83 20.54 10.12
C HIS A 233 23.73 19.70 9.23
N ASP A 234 23.42 19.68 7.94
CA ASP A 234 24.32 19.11 6.94
C ASP A 234 25.34 20.19 6.53
N PRO A 235 26.62 20.04 6.87
CA PRO A 235 27.67 21.02 6.49
C PRO A 235 27.95 20.98 4.97
N ALA A 236 27.56 19.95 4.28
CA ALA A 236 27.66 19.82 2.84
C ALA A 236 26.35 19.29 2.30
N PRO A 237 25.27 20.10 2.30
CA PRO A 237 24.01 19.62 1.72
C PRO A 237 24.34 19.19 0.29
N PRO A 238 23.94 17.97 -0.13
CA PRO A 238 23.96 17.65 -1.53
C PRO A 238 23.27 18.81 -2.23
N ALA A 239 23.82 19.28 -3.36
CA ALA A 239 23.18 20.34 -4.14
C ALA A 239 21.72 19.93 -4.22
N LEU A 240 20.86 20.62 -3.45
CA LEU A 240 19.44 20.34 -3.44
C LEU A 240 19.07 20.37 -4.93
N PRO A 241 18.53 19.31 -5.49
CA PRO A 241 17.98 19.42 -6.83
C PRO A 241 17.13 20.66 -6.76
N GLU A 242 17.41 21.65 -7.67
CA GLU A 242 16.66 22.89 -7.78
C GLU A 242 15.23 22.60 -7.36
N THR A 243 14.72 23.33 -6.36
CA THR A 243 13.44 23.04 -5.70
C THR A 243 12.46 22.65 -6.80
N ARG A 244 12.29 21.34 -7.01
CA ARG A 244 11.37 20.87 -8.04
C ARG A 244 10.02 21.43 -7.62
N GLU A 245 9.51 22.36 -8.41
CA GLU A 245 8.11 22.73 -8.26
C GLU A 245 7.32 21.43 -8.29
N ARG A 246 6.74 21.07 -7.14
CA ARG A 246 6.00 19.80 -7.02
C ARG A 246 4.85 19.84 -8.02
N PRO A 247 4.70 18.81 -8.84
CA PRO A 247 3.68 18.81 -9.88
C PRO A 247 2.29 18.97 -9.27
N ARG A 248 1.52 19.90 -9.83
CA ARG A 248 0.13 20.14 -9.43
C ARG A 248 -0.84 19.56 -10.45
N ARG A 249 -0.57 19.69 -11.76
CA ARG A 249 -1.39 19.19 -12.86
C ARG A 249 -0.77 17.90 -13.40
N VAL A 250 -1.44 16.78 -13.15
CA VAL A 250 -0.93 15.46 -13.55
C VAL A 250 -1.90 14.80 -14.54
N ALA A 251 -1.38 14.39 -15.69
CA ALA A 251 -2.11 13.54 -16.62
C ALA A 251 -1.89 12.06 -16.25
N VAL A 252 -2.95 11.27 -16.20
CA VAL A 252 -2.89 9.82 -16.03
C VAL A 252 -3.45 9.18 -17.30
N ILE A 253 -2.62 8.38 -17.97
CA ILE A 253 -2.94 7.73 -19.24
C ILE A 253 -3.29 6.27 -18.97
N GLY A 254 -4.57 5.92 -19.16
CA GLY A 254 -5.16 4.61 -18.82
C GLY A 254 -6.03 4.67 -17.58
N ALA A 255 -7.30 4.26 -17.69
CA ALA A 255 -8.28 4.20 -16.61
C ALA A 255 -8.59 2.74 -16.16
N GLY A 256 -7.63 1.85 -16.31
CA GLY A 256 -7.63 0.55 -15.64
C GLY A 256 -7.30 0.70 -14.15
N ILE A 257 -7.28 -0.41 -13.40
CA ILE A 257 -6.99 -0.39 -11.96
C ILE A 257 -5.66 0.29 -11.62
N ALA A 258 -4.64 0.20 -12.46
CA ALA A 258 -3.33 0.83 -12.25
C ALA A 258 -3.41 2.36 -12.34
N GLY A 259 -4.05 2.89 -13.38
CA GLY A 259 -4.22 4.33 -13.56
C GLY A 259 -5.16 4.94 -12.52
N LEU A 260 -6.29 4.28 -12.23
CA LEU A 260 -7.22 4.73 -11.20
C LEU A 260 -6.57 4.76 -9.81
N SER A 261 -5.76 3.75 -9.46
CA SER A 261 -5.02 3.74 -8.19
C SER A 261 -4.02 4.90 -8.10
N ALA A 262 -3.27 5.15 -9.17
CA ALA A 262 -2.31 6.26 -9.22
C ALA A 262 -3.02 7.63 -9.17
N ALA A 263 -4.13 7.78 -9.90
CA ALA A 263 -4.93 9.01 -9.91
C ALA A 263 -5.49 9.35 -8.53
N LEU A 264 -6.06 8.36 -7.82
CA LEU A 264 -6.58 8.53 -6.47
C LEU A 264 -5.47 8.89 -5.48
N ALA A 265 -4.35 8.17 -5.53
CA ALA A 265 -3.21 8.45 -4.66
C ALA A 265 -2.65 9.86 -4.85
N LEU A 266 -2.57 10.34 -6.08
CA LEU A 266 -2.13 11.71 -6.41
C LEU A 266 -3.17 12.76 -6.02
N GLN A 267 -4.46 12.50 -6.25
CA GLN A 267 -5.55 13.40 -5.85
C GLN A 267 -5.59 13.58 -4.33
N ASP A 268 -5.43 12.49 -3.56
CA ASP A 268 -5.37 12.54 -2.10
C ASP A 268 -4.22 13.41 -1.58
N ARG A 269 -3.14 13.53 -2.38
CA ARG A 269 -1.97 14.39 -2.11
C ARG A 269 -2.08 15.81 -2.68
N GLY A 270 -3.28 16.20 -3.14
CA GLY A 270 -3.58 17.56 -3.60
C GLY A 270 -3.15 17.85 -5.05
N CYS A 271 -2.98 16.84 -5.91
CA CYS A 271 -2.77 17.03 -7.33
C CYS A 271 -4.10 17.17 -8.07
N HIS A 272 -4.13 18.04 -9.10
CA HIS A 272 -5.22 18.11 -10.06
C HIS A 272 -5.02 17.07 -11.15
N ILE A 273 -5.93 16.12 -11.23
CA ILE A 273 -5.83 14.97 -12.13
C ILE A 273 -6.66 15.19 -13.40
N THR A 274 -6.08 14.80 -14.54
CA THR A 274 -6.81 14.55 -15.78
C THR A 274 -6.57 13.12 -16.22
N LEU A 275 -7.63 12.33 -16.40
CA LEU A 275 -7.54 10.94 -16.86
C LEU A 275 -7.91 10.82 -18.32
N PHE A 276 -7.10 10.05 -19.06
CA PHE A 276 -7.33 9.74 -20.47
C PHE A 276 -7.43 8.23 -20.67
N ASP A 277 -8.52 7.77 -21.28
CA ASP A 277 -8.69 6.37 -21.69
C ASP A 277 -9.80 6.28 -22.74
N PRO A 278 -9.55 5.81 -23.97
CA PRO A 278 -10.55 5.74 -25.03
C PRO A 278 -11.72 4.81 -24.70
N ALA A 279 -11.46 3.73 -23.95
CA ALA A 279 -12.49 2.77 -23.55
C ALA A 279 -13.19 3.15 -22.22
N GLY A 280 -12.59 4.08 -21.44
CA GLY A 280 -13.11 4.50 -20.15
C GLY A 280 -12.74 3.55 -19.01
N PRO A 281 -13.32 3.77 -17.79
CA PRO A 281 -12.94 3.02 -16.59
C PRO A 281 -13.11 1.51 -16.76
N GLY A 282 -12.02 0.76 -16.57
CA GLY A 282 -12.02 -0.70 -16.65
C GLY A 282 -12.19 -1.27 -18.06
N GLY A 283 -12.01 -0.48 -19.14
CA GLY A 283 -12.27 -0.90 -20.51
C GLY A 283 -11.38 -2.03 -21.05
N GLY A 284 -10.21 -2.30 -20.43
CA GLY A 284 -9.30 -3.38 -20.81
C GLY A 284 -9.38 -4.59 -19.87
N ALA A 285 -8.23 -5.20 -19.54
CA ALA A 285 -8.13 -6.35 -18.62
C ALA A 285 -8.72 -6.07 -17.22
N SER A 286 -8.87 -4.82 -16.85
CA SER A 286 -9.51 -4.39 -15.60
C SER A 286 -11.06 -4.44 -15.65
N GLY A 287 -11.64 -4.88 -16.76
CA GLY A 287 -13.07 -5.19 -16.87
C GLY A 287 -13.44 -6.62 -16.50
N ASN A 288 -12.50 -7.41 -15.98
CA ASN A 288 -12.75 -8.80 -15.59
C ASN A 288 -13.91 -8.90 -14.58
N PRO A 289 -15.01 -9.64 -14.92
CA PRO A 289 -16.21 -9.72 -14.08
C PRO A 289 -15.98 -10.47 -12.76
N ALA A 290 -14.87 -11.19 -12.62
CA ALA A 290 -14.60 -12.00 -11.44
C ALA A 290 -13.10 -12.25 -11.25
N ALA A 291 -12.44 -11.38 -10.51
CA ALA A 291 -11.02 -11.50 -10.18
C ALA A 291 -10.81 -11.96 -8.74
N VAL A 292 -9.74 -12.69 -8.50
CA VAL A 292 -9.36 -13.18 -7.16
C VAL A 292 -8.21 -12.35 -6.60
N LEU A 293 -8.42 -11.74 -5.43
CA LEU A 293 -7.38 -11.18 -4.60
C LEU A 293 -6.82 -12.28 -3.70
N LEU A 294 -5.58 -12.68 -3.97
CA LEU A 294 -4.89 -13.69 -3.19
C LEU A 294 -3.41 -13.33 -3.09
N PRO A 295 -2.80 -13.25 -1.88
CA PRO A 295 -1.37 -13.08 -1.76
C PRO A 295 -0.67 -14.39 -2.17
N HIS A 296 0.16 -14.31 -3.21
CA HIS A 296 0.93 -15.46 -3.66
C HIS A 296 2.18 -15.62 -2.78
N LEU A 297 1.98 -16.14 -1.56
CA LEU A 297 3.07 -16.30 -0.58
C LEU A 297 4.06 -17.36 -1.03
N LEU A 298 5.34 -17.01 -0.94
CA LEU A 298 6.48 -17.88 -1.27
C LEU A 298 7.25 -18.20 0.03
N PRO A 299 7.52 -19.48 0.32
CA PRO A 299 8.23 -19.83 1.55
C PRO A 299 9.62 -19.18 1.69
N ASP A 300 10.27 -18.84 0.58
CA ASP A 300 11.68 -18.44 0.55
C ASP A 300 11.93 -17.02 0.01
N ASP A 301 10.88 -16.21 -0.23
CA ASP A 301 11.03 -14.83 -0.71
C ASP A 301 10.27 -13.84 0.19
N PRO A 302 10.87 -13.39 1.30
CA PRO A 302 10.23 -12.45 2.22
C PRO A 302 9.90 -11.11 1.57
N GLY A 303 10.69 -10.65 0.60
CA GLY A 303 10.43 -9.38 -0.09
C GLY A 303 9.19 -9.43 -0.97
N LEU A 304 8.98 -10.52 -1.74
CA LEU A 304 7.74 -10.70 -2.49
C LEU A 304 6.53 -10.92 -1.59
N ASN A 305 6.72 -11.57 -0.45
CA ASN A 305 5.65 -11.71 0.54
C ASN A 305 5.26 -10.35 1.13
N ALA A 306 6.23 -9.52 1.49
CA ALA A 306 5.98 -8.16 1.97
C ALA A 306 5.20 -7.33 0.92
N LEU A 307 5.63 -7.37 -0.35
CA LEU A 307 4.93 -6.72 -1.46
C LEU A 307 3.48 -7.21 -1.60
N ALA A 308 3.27 -8.54 -1.58
CA ALA A 308 1.95 -9.13 -1.74
C ALA A 308 0.99 -8.76 -0.58
N LEU A 309 1.48 -8.80 0.65
CA LEU A 309 0.68 -8.48 1.83
C LEU A 309 0.36 -6.99 1.94
N THR A 310 1.34 -6.13 1.62
CA THR A 310 1.12 -4.69 1.55
C THR A 310 0.14 -4.35 0.43
N GLY A 311 0.28 -4.95 -0.76
CA GLY A 311 -0.64 -4.80 -1.87
C GLY A 311 -2.07 -5.23 -1.52
N MET A 312 -2.23 -6.37 -0.83
CA MET A 312 -3.54 -6.85 -0.38
C MET A 312 -4.25 -5.84 0.55
N ARG A 313 -3.53 -5.27 1.52
CA ARG A 313 -4.09 -4.24 2.42
C ARG A 313 -4.54 -2.99 1.67
N HIS A 314 -3.72 -2.51 0.73
CA HIS A 314 -4.11 -1.36 -0.10
C HIS A 314 -5.31 -1.68 -0.98
N THR A 315 -5.42 -2.92 -1.48
CA THR A 315 -6.61 -3.36 -2.24
C THR A 315 -7.87 -3.35 -1.39
N HIS A 316 -7.80 -3.79 -0.13
CA HIS A 316 -8.94 -3.71 0.77
C HIS A 316 -9.41 -2.26 0.96
N ALA A 317 -8.49 -1.34 1.19
CA ALA A 317 -8.83 0.09 1.31
C ALA A 317 -9.47 0.66 0.03
N LEU A 318 -8.99 0.24 -1.15
CA LEU A 318 -9.60 0.64 -2.42
C LEU A 318 -10.98 0.02 -2.65
N ILE A 319 -11.22 -1.22 -2.22
CA ILE A 319 -12.55 -1.84 -2.29
C ILE A 319 -13.55 -1.05 -1.46
N GLU A 320 -13.21 -0.68 -0.22
CA GLU A 320 -14.09 0.13 0.62
C GLU A 320 -14.36 1.51 -0.03
N ARG A 321 -13.33 2.17 -0.54
CA ARG A 321 -13.48 3.45 -1.24
C ARG A 321 -14.36 3.36 -2.49
N ALA A 322 -14.21 2.28 -3.27
CA ALA A 322 -15.03 2.06 -4.46
C ALA A 322 -16.51 1.80 -4.10
N ALA A 323 -16.75 1.13 -2.98
CA ALA A 323 -18.11 0.87 -2.49
C ALA A 323 -18.86 2.17 -2.17
N GLU A 324 -18.18 3.20 -1.67
CA GLU A 324 -18.76 4.52 -1.43
C GLU A 324 -19.24 5.21 -2.72
N GLY A 325 -18.63 4.90 -3.87
CA GLY A 325 -18.97 5.45 -5.20
C GLY A 325 -20.04 4.67 -5.96
N LEU A 326 -20.65 3.63 -5.37
CA LEU A 326 -21.66 2.78 -6.01
C LEU A 326 -22.98 2.78 -5.24
N GLU A 327 -24.11 2.83 -5.96
CA GLU A 327 -25.45 2.84 -5.36
C GLU A 327 -25.73 1.62 -4.46
N GLU A 328 -25.38 0.41 -4.94
CA GLU A 328 -25.53 -0.83 -4.17
C GLU A 328 -24.33 -1.13 -3.25
N GLY A 329 -23.36 -0.24 -3.24
CA GLY A 329 -22.21 -0.32 -2.35
C GLY A 329 -21.38 -1.60 -2.52
N ARG A 330 -21.00 -2.19 -1.39
CA ARG A 330 -20.09 -3.35 -1.32
C ARG A 330 -20.64 -4.62 -1.95
N SER A 331 -21.96 -4.81 -1.98
CA SER A 331 -22.61 -6.01 -2.53
C SER A 331 -22.42 -6.17 -4.03
N THR A 332 -22.29 -5.06 -4.76
CA THR A 332 -21.97 -5.07 -6.20
C THR A 332 -20.52 -5.46 -6.48
N LEU A 333 -19.61 -5.17 -5.54
CA LEU A 333 -18.18 -5.39 -5.70
C LEU A 333 -17.75 -6.80 -5.32
N LEU A 334 -18.22 -7.29 -4.15
CA LEU A 334 -17.69 -8.50 -3.54
C LEU A 334 -18.52 -9.74 -3.96
N LEU A 335 -17.84 -10.65 -4.63
CA LEU A 335 -18.35 -11.96 -4.99
C LEU A 335 -17.99 -13.04 -3.96
N GLY A 336 -17.00 -12.77 -3.09
CA GLY A 336 -16.58 -13.63 -1.99
C GLY A 336 -15.61 -12.92 -1.07
N ASP A 337 -15.63 -13.28 0.21
CA ASP A 337 -14.93 -12.62 1.32
C ASP A 337 -13.82 -13.47 1.97
N SER A 338 -13.59 -14.68 1.44
CA SER A 338 -12.41 -15.51 1.73
C SER A 338 -12.02 -16.30 0.50
N VAL A 339 -10.80 -16.82 0.46
CA VAL A 339 -10.29 -17.63 -0.66
C VAL A 339 -9.65 -18.91 -0.14
N ALA A 340 -10.16 -20.06 -0.59
CA ALA A 340 -9.57 -21.36 -0.37
C ALA A 340 -8.55 -21.69 -1.49
N PHE A 341 -7.27 -21.82 -1.14
CA PHE A 341 -6.22 -22.23 -2.06
C PHE A 341 -5.90 -23.71 -1.90
N HIS A 342 -6.08 -24.49 -2.98
CA HIS A 342 -5.86 -25.93 -3.01
C HIS A 342 -4.52 -26.31 -3.66
N GLY A 343 -3.77 -27.17 -2.99
CA GLY A 343 -2.50 -27.73 -3.50
C GLY A 343 -2.75 -28.84 -4.53
N ILE A 344 -3.25 -28.51 -5.71
CA ILE A 344 -3.62 -29.50 -6.75
C ILE A 344 -2.39 -30.08 -7.44
N SER A 345 -1.47 -29.25 -7.92
CA SER A 345 -0.22 -29.72 -8.54
C SER A 345 0.81 -30.14 -7.48
N ALA A 346 1.80 -30.95 -7.86
CA ALA A 346 2.89 -31.35 -6.96
C ALA A 346 3.64 -30.15 -6.37
N HIS A 347 3.89 -29.13 -7.17
CA HIS A 347 4.52 -27.89 -6.74
C HIS A 347 3.63 -27.12 -5.73
N ALA A 348 2.35 -26.98 -6.02
CA ALA A 348 1.40 -26.31 -5.13
C ALA A 348 1.23 -27.07 -3.81
N ARG A 349 1.16 -28.41 -3.84
CA ARG A 349 1.13 -29.25 -2.61
C ARG A 349 2.34 -28.98 -1.72
N LYS A 350 3.54 -29.02 -2.30
CA LYS A 350 4.77 -28.75 -1.55
C LYS A 350 4.77 -27.34 -0.95
N ARG A 351 4.30 -26.35 -1.70
CA ARG A 351 4.17 -24.96 -1.20
C ARG A 351 3.20 -24.86 -0.03
N VAL A 352 1.99 -25.45 -0.16
CA VAL A 352 1.00 -25.46 0.93
C VAL A 352 1.56 -26.15 2.17
N GLN A 353 2.18 -27.33 2.02
CA GLN A 353 2.80 -28.05 3.15
C GLN A 353 3.87 -27.22 3.85
N ARG A 354 4.74 -26.53 3.11
CA ARG A 354 5.80 -25.68 3.68
C ARG A 354 5.21 -24.45 4.41
N LEU A 355 4.13 -23.87 3.90
CA LEU A 355 3.45 -22.76 4.57
C LEU A 355 2.73 -23.24 5.83
N ARG A 356 2.03 -24.39 5.79
CA ARG A 356 1.36 -24.98 6.98
C ARG A 356 2.33 -25.39 8.10
N ALA A 357 3.57 -25.73 7.74
CA ALA A 357 4.61 -26.06 8.73
C ALA A 357 5.20 -24.83 9.45
N ARG A 358 4.77 -23.60 9.09
CA ARG A 358 5.14 -22.38 9.81
C ARG A 358 4.39 -22.29 11.15
N ASP A 359 5.02 -21.60 12.10
CA ASP A 359 4.39 -21.35 13.40
C ASP A 359 3.04 -20.64 13.21
N PRO A 360 1.96 -21.11 13.84
CA PRO A 360 0.67 -20.41 13.85
C PRO A 360 0.77 -18.95 14.30
N ALA A 361 1.67 -18.62 15.22
CA ALA A 361 1.95 -17.24 15.62
C ALA A 361 2.51 -16.39 14.47
N GLU A 362 3.27 -16.99 13.53
CA GLU A 362 3.79 -16.32 12.34
C GLU A 362 2.77 -16.24 11.20
N SER A 363 1.84 -17.19 11.12
CA SER A 363 0.99 -17.39 9.94
C SER A 363 -0.50 -17.14 10.18
N GLY A 364 -0.99 -17.25 11.38
CA GLY A 364 -2.43 -17.20 11.72
C GLY A 364 -3.15 -15.90 11.32
N TYR A 365 -2.40 -14.80 11.14
CA TYR A 365 -2.95 -13.54 10.64
C TYR A 365 -3.10 -13.49 9.12
N LEU A 366 -2.47 -14.41 8.39
CA LEU A 366 -2.36 -14.37 6.93
C LEU A 366 -3.21 -15.45 6.28
N PHE A 367 -3.23 -16.64 6.85
CA PHE A 367 -4.01 -17.80 6.40
C PHE A 367 -4.31 -18.73 7.58
N ASP A 368 -5.35 -19.56 7.45
CA ASP A 368 -5.60 -20.62 8.41
C ASP A 368 -4.77 -21.87 8.04
N PRO A 369 -3.74 -22.22 8.84
CA PRO A 369 -2.91 -23.39 8.58
C PRO A 369 -3.65 -24.70 8.92
N ALA A 370 -4.71 -24.65 9.74
CA ALA A 370 -5.51 -25.80 10.14
C ALA A 370 -6.69 -26.08 9.20
N ALA A 371 -6.95 -25.19 8.22
CA ALA A 371 -8.03 -25.34 7.26
C ALA A 371 -7.96 -26.70 6.56
N THR A 372 -9.07 -27.41 6.53
CA THR A 372 -9.20 -28.73 5.90
C THR A 372 -10.01 -28.65 4.62
N ALA A 373 -9.54 -29.35 3.58
CA ALA A 373 -10.29 -29.42 2.34
C ALA A 373 -11.60 -30.22 2.56
N PRO A 374 -12.72 -29.75 1.98
CA PRO A 374 -13.97 -30.50 1.99
C PRO A 374 -13.82 -31.91 1.42
N ALA A 375 -14.67 -32.84 1.85
CA ALA A 375 -14.67 -34.22 1.36
C ALA A 375 -14.72 -34.27 -0.19
N GLY A 376 -13.91 -35.14 -0.79
CA GLY A 376 -13.79 -35.30 -2.24
C GLY A 376 -12.89 -34.28 -2.93
N THR A 377 -12.34 -33.28 -2.22
CA THR A 377 -11.39 -32.33 -2.81
C THR A 377 -9.95 -32.83 -2.65
N PRO A 378 -9.14 -32.91 -3.70
CA PRO A 378 -7.79 -33.43 -3.61
C PRO A 378 -6.81 -32.41 -3.01
N GLY A 379 -5.84 -32.91 -2.23
CA GLY A 379 -4.68 -32.18 -1.75
C GLY A 379 -4.91 -31.30 -0.51
N PRO A 380 -3.84 -30.76 0.07
CA PRO A 380 -3.92 -29.85 1.19
C PRO A 380 -4.42 -28.45 0.76
N MET A 381 -5.05 -27.74 1.68
CA MET A 381 -5.65 -26.44 1.44
C MET A 381 -5.11 -25.39 2.45
N LEU A 382 -5.08 -24.13 2.05
CA LEU A 382 -4.96 -22.96 2.93
C LEU A 382 -6.19 -22.08 2.71
N GLU A 383 -6.78 -21.61 3.79
CA GLU A 383 -7.79 -20.58 3.72
C GLU A 383 -7.17 -19.21 4.00
N TYR A 384 -7.49 -18.24 3.16
CA TYR A 384 -7.05 -16.86 3.27
C TYR A 384 -8.25 -15.96 3.65
N PRO A 385 -8.45 -15.64 4.94
CA PRO A 385 -9.57 -14.81 5.39
C PRO A 385 -9.52 -13.39 4.81
N GLY A 386 -8.32 -12.91 4.45
CA GLY A 386 -8.12 -11.64 3.74
C GLY A 386 -8.30 -11.74 2.22
N GLY A 387 -8.47 -12.94 1.66
CA GLY A 387 -8.73 -13.13 0.23
C GLY A 387 -10.11 -12.57 -0.15
N ARG A 388 -10.26 -12.15 -1.41
CA ARG A 388 -11.54 -11.63 -1.95
C ARG A 388 -11.74 -12.09 -3.38
N ALA A 389 -12.99 -12.23 -3.79
CA ALA A 389 -13.35 -12.22 -5.20
C ALA A 389 -14.09 -10.93 -5.52
N VAL A 390 -13.74 -10.28 -6.63
CA VAL A 390 -14.15 -8.90 -6.93
C VAL A 390 -14.57 -8.77 -8.38
N ASP A 391 -15.71 -8.11 -8.63
CA ASP A 391 -16.03 -7.59 -9.95
C ASP A 391 -15.15 -6.37 -10.23
N MET A 392 -14.15 -6.55 -11.10
CA MET A 392 -13.17 -5.52 -11.40
C MET A 392 -13.76 -4.34 -12.18
N GLY A 393 -14.75 -4.62 -13.04
CA GLY A 393 -15.46 -3.57 -13.77
C GLY A 393 -16.21 -2.65 -12.81
N ALA A 394 -16.93 -3.23 -11.84
CA ALA A 394 -17.61 -2.48 -10.79
C ALA A 394 -16.59 -1.72 -9.91
N LEU A 395 -15.48 -2.37 -9.53
CA LEU A 395 -14.40 -1.71 -8.78
C LEU A 395 -13.89 -0.47 -9.52
N CYS A 396 -13.55 -0.60 -10.81
CA CYS A 396 -13.05 0.53 -11.59
C CYS A 396 -14.09 1.66 -11.73
N ARG A 397 -15.37 1.33 -11.89
CA ARG A 397 -16.44 2.35 -11.91
C ARG A 397 -16.57 3.08 -10.58
N GLY A 398 -16.58 2.35 -9.47
CA GLY A 398 -16.65 2.94 -8.12
C GLY A 398 -15.45 3.84 -7.83
N LEU A 399 -14.23 3.44 -8.19
CA LEU A 399 -13.04 4.28 -8.03
C LEU A 399 -13.10 5.52 -8.92
N ALA A 400 -13.56 5.39 -10.16
CA ALA A 400 -13.68 6.51 -11.09
C ALA A 400 -14.72 7.55 -10.63
N ALA A 401 -15.74 7.16 -9.87
CA ALA A 401 -16.74 8.08 -9.32
C ALA A 401 -16.13 9.11 -8.32
N ALA A 402 -15.00 8.78 -7.71
CA ALA A 402 -14.26 9.68 -6.81
C ALA A 402 -13.23 10.57 -7.52
N LEU A 403 -13.13 10.50 -8.86
CA LEU A 403 -12.16 11.20 -9.69
C LEU A 403 -12.88 12.11 -10.70
N PRO A 404 -12.17 13.08 -11.33
CA PRO A 404 -12.68 13.79 -12.48
C PRO A 404 -13.09 12.82 -13.60
N ALA A 405 -14.06 13.22 -14.43
CA ALA A 405 -14.53 12.41 -15.54
C ALA A 405 -13.37 11.98 -16.44
N VAL A 406 -13.37 10.73 -16.86
CA VAL A 406 -12.38 10.20 -17.80
C VAL A 406 -12.62 10.76 -19.19
N GLU A 407 -11.63 11.45 -19.75
CA GLU A 407 -11.64 11.90 -21.12
C GLU A 407 -11.44 10.70 -22.06
N ARG A 408 -12.45 10.42 -22.90
CA ARG A 408 -12.45 9.25 -23.81
C ARG A 408 -11.65 9.54 -25.07
N THR A 409 -10.35 9.75 -24.90
CA THR A 409 -9.42 10.13 -25.96
C THR A 409 -8.17 9.28 -25.84
N GLY A 410 -7.67 8.78 -26.98
CA GLY A 410 -6.39 8.08 -27.07
C GLY A 410 -5.24 9.07 -27.01
N VAL A 411 -4.11 8.64 -26.45
CA VAL A 411 -2.87 9.40 -26.42
C VAL A 411 -1.88 8.77 -27.39
N SER A 412 -1.36 9.57 -28.32
CA SER A 412 -0.43 9.14 -29.37
C SER A 412 1.04 9.40 -29.03
N ALA A 413 1.34 10.47 -28.26
CA ALA A 413 2.72 10.78 -27.88
C ALA A 413 2.83 11.49 -26.52
N ILE A 414 3.98 11.33 -25.87
CA ILE A 414 4.36 12.01 -24.62
C ILE A 414 5.76 12.57 -24.82
N GLU A 415 5.92 13.88 -24.69
CA GLU A 415 7.18 14.58 -24.94
C GLU A 415 7.58 15.43 -23.72
N PRO A 416 8.63 15.05 -22.98
CA PRO A 416 9.16 15.88 -21.91
C PRO A 416 9.87 17.13 -22.45
N HIS A 417 9.41 18.31 -22.03
CA HIS A 417 10.04 19.60 -22.29
C HIS A 417 10.69 20.19 -21.03
N ALA A 418 11.30 21.34 -21.13
CA ALA A 418 12.00 21.98 -20.01
C ALA A 418 11.08 22.27 -18.82
N THR A 419 9.87 22.79 -19.05
CA THR A 419 8.93 23.24 -18.01
C THR A 419 7.70 22.35 -17.86
N GLU A 420 7.35 21.55 -18.88
CA GLU A 420 6.15 20.72 -18.90
C GLU A 420 6.41 19.37 -19.57
N VAL A 421 5.47 18.45 -19.42
CA VAL A 421 5.36 17.24 -20.25
C VAL A 421 4.18 17.42 -21.18
N ARG A 422 4.43 17.41 -22.48
CA ARG A 422 3.40 17.57 -23.51
C ARG A 422 2.77 16.24 -23.86
N VAL A 423 1.46 16.21 -23.91
CA VAL A 423 0.65 15.04 -24.30
C VAL A 423 -0.05 15.35 -25.60
N THR A 424 0.17 14.52 -26.61
CA THR A 424 -0.50 14.57 -27.93
C THR A 424 -1.55 13.47 -28.00
N PHE A 425 -2.68 13.79 -28.61
CA PHE A 425 -3.85 12.91 -28.66
C PHE A 425 -4.08 12.38 -30.07
N ASP A 426 -4.86 11.30 -30.17
CA ASP A 426 -5.35 10.79 -31.46
C ASP A 426 -6.36 11.78 -32.08
N GLY A 427 -6.38 11.87 -33.41
CA GLY A 427 -7.24 12.81 -34.16
C GLY A 427 -6.82 14.28 -34.06
N ASP A 428 -7.76 15.20 -34.27
CA ASP A 428 -7.51 16.64 -34.35
C ASP A 428 -7.53 17.36 -32.97
N HIS A 429 -7.25 16.66 -31.87
CA HIS A 429 -7.20 17.27 -30.54
C HIS A 429 -5.89 18.04 -30.34
N PRO A 430 -5.91 19.28 -29.81
CA PRO A 430 -4.70 20.03 -29.53
C PRO A 430 -3.88 19.36 -28.41
N ALA A 431 -2.55 19.36 -28.59
CA ALA A 431 -1.65 18.89 -27.54
C ALA A 431 -1.77 19.75 -26.27
N ARG A 432 -1.63 19.10 -25.08
CA ARG A 432 -1.77 19.76 -23.76
C ARG A 432 -0.52 19.55 -22.92
N GLY A 433 -0.15 20.58 -22.13
CA GLY A 433 0.97 20.56 -21.22
C GLY A 433 0.55 20.23 -19.78
N PHE A 434 1.31 19.36 -19.12
CA PHE A 434 1.14 18.95 -17.73
C PHE A 434 2.46 19.07 -16.96
N ASP A 435 2.38 19.20 -15.64
CA ASP A 435 3.58 19.25 -14.81
C ASP A 435 4.23 17.84 -14.71
N ALA A 436 3.40 16.79 -14.76
CA ALA A 436 3.84 15.40 -14.81
C ALA A 436 2.82 14.49 -15.52
N VAL A 437 3.26 13.30 -15.91
CA VAL A 437 2.44 12.29 -16.59
C VAL A 437 2.67 10.92 -15.94
N VAL A 438 1.60 10.16 -15.75
CA VAL A 438 1.65 8.75 -15.35
C VAL A 438 1.17 7.88 -16.50
N ILE A 439 2.01 6.96 -16.97
CA ILE A 439 1.67 5.98 -17.99
C ILE A 439 1.23 4.69 -17.31
N ALA A 440 -0.05 4.34 -17.48
CA ALA A 440 -0.69 3.15 -16.93
C ALA A 440 -1.39 2.31 -18.01
N THR A 441 -0.97 2.43 -19.27
CA THR A 441 -1.54 1.72 -20.43
C THR A 441 -0.96 0.33 -20.55
N ALA A 442 -1.80 -0.66 -20.87
CA ALA A 442 -1.36 -2.04 -21.02
C ALA A 442 -0.57 -2.29 -22.33
N GLY A 443 -0.88 -1.58 -23.42
CA GLY A 443 -0.36 -1.94 -24.73
C GLY A 443 0.09 -0.79 -25.62
N ALA A 444 -0.41 0.45 -25.44
CA ALA A 444 -0.01 1.57 -26.28
C ALA A 444 1.48 1.91 -26.06
N PRO A 445 2.31 1.97 -27.10
CA PRO A 445 3.76 2.12 -26.99
C PRO A 445 4.16 3.58 -26.76
N LEU A 446 3.84 4.13 -25.60
CA LEU A 446 4.07 5.54 -25.22
C LEU A 446 5.44 5.79 -24.56
N CYS A 447 6.16 4.73 -24.18
CA CYS A 447 7.49 4.85 -23.57
C CYS A 447 8.41 3.67 -23.97
N PRO A 448 9.74 3.85 -23.91
CA PRO A 448 10.69 2.81 -24.31
C PRO A 448 10.61 1.51 -23.51
N GLU A 449 10.21 1.58 -22.24
CA GLU A 449 10.10 0.43 -21.35
C GLU A 449 9.02 -0.56 -21.80
N GLN A 450 8.00 -0.09 -22.53
CA GLN A 450 6.91 -0.92 -23.06
C GLN A 450 7.37 -1.90 -24.15
N ALA A 451 8.51 -1.67 -24.80
CA ALA A 451 9.11 -2.61 -25.76
C ALA A 451 9.47 -3.96 -25.14
N ARG A 452 9.53 -4.06 -23.82
CA ARG A 452 9.80 -5.30 -23.06
C ARG A 452 8.52 -5.98 -22.53
N LEU A 453 7.34 -5.38 -22.75
CA LEU A 453 6.07 -5.99 -22.38
C LEU A 453 5.72 -7.11 -23.33
N GLY A 454 5.38 -8.27 -22.76
CA GLY A 454 4.65 -9.31 -23.46
C GLY A 454 3.15 -9.22 -23.19
N THR A 455 2.36 -9.84 -24.04
CA THR A 455 0.91 -9.95 -23.90
C THR A 455 0.48 -11.39 -23.70
N VAL A 456 -0.55 -11.58 -22.86
CA VAL A 456 -1.15 -12.89 -22.59
C VAL A 456 -2.66 -12.73 -22.59
N GLY A 457 -3.33 -13.38 -23.51
CA GLY A 457 -4.79 -13.44 -23.57
C GLY A 457 -5.35 -14.34 -22.46
N GLY A 458 -6.59 -14.12 -22.08
CA GLY A 458 -7.28 -15.01 -21.16
C GLY A 458 -8.78 -14.88 -21.25
N GLN A 459 -9.46 -16.01 -21.05
CA GLN A 459 -10.91 -16.12 -21.04
C GLN A 459 -11.42 -16.55 -19.68
N MET A 460 -12.47 -15.89 -19.25
CA MET A 460 -13.36 -16.29 -18.18
C MET A 460 -14.65 -16.87 -18.78
N THR A 461 -15.16 -17.92 -18.17
CA THR A 461 -16.38 -18.61 -18.61
C THR A 461 -17.41 -18.59 -17.48
N ARG A 462 -18.64 -18.17 -17.78
CA ARG A 462 -19.76 -18.22 -16.84
C ARG A 462 -20.58 -19.46 -17.11
N VAL A 463 -20.73 -20.28 -16.08
CA VAL A 463 -21.40 -21.60 -16.16
C VAL A 463 -22.62 -21.58 -15.26
N GLN A 464 -23.75 -22.06 -15.82
CA GLN A 464 -24.95 -22.36 -15.05
C GLN A 464 -25.01 -23.85 -14.80
N HIS A 465 -24.80 -24.27 -13.54
CA HIS A 465 -24.86 -25.66 -13.11
C HIS A 465 -25.02 -25.73 -11.60
N PRO A 466 -25.98 -26.52 -11.05
CA PRO A 466 -26.10 -26.66 -9.60
C PRO A 466 -24.89 -27.43 -9.06
N LEU A 467 -24.06 -26.77 -8.30
CA LEU A 467 -22.93 -27.40 -7.60
C LEU A 467 -23.30 -27.65 -6.15
N PRO A 468 -23.18 -28.88 -5.64
CA PRO A 468 -23.35 -29.17 -4.22
C PRO A 468 -22.27 -28.39 -3.45
N GLY A 469 -22.72 -27.47 -2.61
CA GLY A 469 -21.82 -26.51 -2.08
C GLY A 469 -21.30 -26.80 -0.69
N PRO A 470 -19.99 -26.84 -0.46
CA PRO A 470 -19.46 -26.44 0.80
C PRO A 470 -19.38 -24.91 0.91
N ASP A 471 -19.17 -24.44 2.12
CA ASP A 471 -19.24 -23.06 2.59
C ASP A 471 -18.33 -22.02 1.92
N PHE A 472 -17.40 -22.45 1.05
CA PHE A 472 -16.47 -21.53 0.36
C PHE A 472 -17.04 -21.01 -0.95
N ARG A 473 -17.17 -19.69 -1.08
CA ARG A 473 -17.59 -19.03 -2.32
C ARG A 473 -16.48 -18.95 -3.36
N VAL A 474 -15.21 -19.01 -2.96
CA VAL A 474 -14.05 -18.84 -3.85
C VAL A 474 -13.03 -19.93 -3.62
N ARG A 475 -12.69 -20.65 -4.67
CA ARG A 475 -11.67 -21.69 -4.67
C ARG A 475 -10.65 -21.45 -5.77
N THR A 476 -9.40 -21.69 -5.49
CA THR A 476 -8.31 -21.60 -6.46
C THR A 476 -7.33 -22.76 -6.29
N GLY A 477 -6.70 -23.16 -7.38
CA GLY A 477 -5.75 -24.27 -7.41
C GLY A 477 -5.11 -24.37 -8.79
N GLN A 478 -5.63 -25.25 -9.65
CA GLN A 478 -5.49 -25.13 -11.10
C GLN A 478 -6.74 -24.38 -11.57
N GLY A 479 -6.58 -23.14 -12.04
CA GLY A 479 -7.70 -22.24 -12.27
C GLY A 479 -8.31 -21.70 -10.98
N TYR A 480 -9.44 -21.01 -11.11
CA TYR A 480 -10.26 -20.55 -9.99
C TYR A 480 -11.74 -20.64 -10.31
N TRP A 481 -12.52 -20.87 -9.26
CA TRP A 481 -13.96 -20.96 -9.27
C TRP A 481 -14.54 -19.97 -8.27
N ILE A 482 -15.49 -19.16 -8.75
CA ILE A 482 -16.16 -18.12 -7.96
C ILE A 482 -17.66 -18.37 -8.07
N ARG A 483 -18.27 -18.69 -6.93
CA ARG A 483 -19.70 -18.91 -6.81
C ARG A 483 -20.40 -17.58 -6.63
N ARG A 484 -21.32 -17.25 -7.54
CA ARG A 484 -22.22 -16.10 -7.40
C ARG A 484 -23.50 -16.50 -6.71
N ASP A 485 -24.09 -17.63 -7.13
CA ASP A 485 -25.31 -18.20 -6.58
C ASP A 485 -25.22 -19.74 -6.59
N THR A 486 -26.30 -20.42 -6.21
CA THR A 486 -26.37 -21.89 -6.13
C THR A 486 -26.03 -22.58 -7.43
N ASP A 487 -26.39 -21.97 -8.57
CA ASP A 487 -26.23 -22.52 -9.92
C ASP A 487 -25.49 -21.58 -10.89
N ASP A 488 -24.94 -20.46 -10.43
CA ASP A 488 -24.29 -19.44 -11.25
C ASP A 488 -22.83 -19.22 -10.81
N HIS A 489 -21.89 -19.50 -11.70
CA HIS A 489 -20.46 -19.52 -11.37
C HIS A 489 -19.60 -18.88 -12.46
N TRP A 490 -18.58 -18.11 -12.05
CA TRP A 490 -17.46 -17.75 -12.90
C TRP A 490 -16.31 -18.74 -12.69
N ILE A 491 -15.77 -19.24 -13.81
CA ILE A 491 -14.60 -20.13 -13.83
C ILE A 491 -13.50 -19.56 -14.73
N GLY A 492 -12.25 -19.86 -14.43
CA GLY A 492 -11.12 -19.40 -15.25
C GLY A 492 -9.77 -19.48 -14.53
N ALA A 493 -8.79 -18.89 -15.15
CA ALA A 493 -8.79 -18.27 -16.47
C ALA A 493 -7.74 -18.96 -17.34
N THR A 494 -7.96 -18.93 -18.63
CA THR A 494 -6.95 -19.41 -19.58
C THR A 494 -5.74 -18.45 -19.69
N TYR A 495 -4.65 -18.97 -20.26
CA TYR A 495 -3.42 -18.23 -20.58
C TYR A 495 -3.03 -18.55 -22.01
N ARG A 496 -3.42 -17.68 -22.93
CA ARG A 496 -3.22 -17.83 -24.37
C ARG A 496 -2.04 -16.97 -24.82
N HIS A 497 -1.08 -17.58 -25.52
CA HIS A 497 0.10 -16.91 -26.06
C HIS A 497 0.03 -16.75 -27.58
N ASP A 498 -0.75 -17.58 -28.24
CA ASP A 498 -0.92 -17.62 -29.70
C ASP A 498 -2.32 -17.13 -30.11
N GLY A 499 -2.47 -16.74 -31.38
CA GLY A 499 -3.75 -16.26 -31.90
C GLY A 499 -4.28 -14.99 -31.23
N LEU A 500 -3.38 -14.14 -30.72
CA LEU A 500 -3.73 -12.88 -30.10
C LEU A 500 -3.93 -11.79 -31.14
N PRO A 501 -4.81 -10.78 -30.89
CA PRO A 501 -4.94 -9.60 -31.73
C PRO A 501 -3.60 -8.87 -31.89
N ALA A 502 -3.39 -8.27 -33.07
CA ALA A 502 -2.22 -7.42 -33.31
C ALA A 502 -2.24 -6.16 -32.45
N ASP A 503 -3.43 -5.62 -32.19
CA ASP A 503 -3.63 -4.54 -31.23
C ASP A 503 -3.67 -5.11 -29.80
N PRO A 504 -2.69 -4.78 -28.95
CA PRO A 504 -2.66 -5.27 -27.55
C PRO A 504 -3.77 -4.67 -26.67
N ALA A 505 -4.50 -3.66 -27.14
CA ALA A 505 -5.68 -3.13 -26.45
C ALA A 505 -6.96 -3.89 -26.78
N ALA A 506 -7.01 -4.59 -27.92
CA ALA A 506 -8.17 -5.37 -28.33
C ALA A 506 -8.27 -6.67 -27.51
N PRO A 507 -9.45 -7.05 -26.99
CA PRO A 507 -9.64 -8.35 -26.35
C PRO A 507 -9.55 -9.46 -27.39
N PRO A 508 -8.99 -10.65 -27.06
CA PRO A 508 -9.02 -11.79 -27.96
C PRO A 508 -10.44 -12.32 -28.09
N GLU A 509 -10.78 -12.88 -29.26
CA GLU A 509 -12.08 -13.52 -29.48
C GLU A 509 -12.28 -14.69 -28.50
N PRO A 510 -13.46 -14.82 -27.89
CA PRO A 510 -13.76 -15.94 -27.01
C PRO A 510 -13.92 -17.25 -27.81
N THR A 511 -13.44 -18.36 -27.25
CA THR A 511 -13.47 -19.66 -27.90
C THR A 511 -14.10 -20.74 -27.03
N ALA A 512 -14.71 -21.75 -27.69
CA ALA A 512 -15.20 -22.95 -27.01
C ALA A 512 -14.07 -23.84 -26.50
N GLU A 513 -12.87 -23.72 -27.07
CA GLU A 513 -11.67 -24.41 -26.58
C GLU A 513 -11.23 -23.87 -25.22
N ASP A 514 -11.24 -22.55 -25.03
CA ASP A 514 -10.99 -21.94 -23.74
C ASP A 514 -12.04 -22.32 -22.69
N ASP A 515 -13.30 -22.46 -23.06
CA ASP A 515 -14.37 -22.96 -22.16
C ASP A 515 -14.05 -24.36 -21.66
N ARG A 516 -13.74 -25.28 -22.60
CA ARG A 516 -13.36 -26.66 -22.28
C ARG A 516 -12.15 -26.70 -21.37
N HIS A 517 -11.11 -25.93 -21.69
CA HIS A 517 -9.90 -25.82 -20.87
C HIS A 517 -10.19 -25.34 -19.45
N ASN A 518 -11.04 -24.32 -19.27
CA ASN A 518 -11.46 -23.83 -17.96
C ASN A 518 -12.19 -24.90 -17.15
N LEU A 519 -13.08 -25.67 -17.77
CA LEU A 519 -13.81 -26.77 -17.12
C LEU A 519 -12.89 -27.93 -16.73
N GLU A 520 -12.03 -28.38 -17.66
CA GLU A 520 -11.05 -29.44 -17.41
C GLU A 520 -10.10 -29.08 -16.27
N HIS A 521 -9.64 -27.82 -16.20
CA HIS A 521 -8.78 -27.34 -15.12
C HIS A 521 -9.46 -27.30 -13.75
N LEU A 522 -10.78 -27.33 -13.71
CA LEU A 522 -11.58 -27.35 -12.49
C LEU A 522 -12.22 -28.71 -12.19
N ALA A 523 -11.90 -29.75 -12.95
CA ALA A 523 -12.39 -31.13 -12.71
C ALA A 523 -12.06 -31.66 -11.30
N TRP A 524 -11.13 -31.02 -10.58
CA TRP A 524 -10.83 -31.30 -9.18
C TRP A 524 -11.88 -30.74 -8.18
N VAL A 525 -12.77 -29.85 -8.62
CA VAL A 525 -13.88 -29.33 -7.80
C VAL A 525 -15.02 -30.34 -7.82
N PRO A 526 -15.43 -30.90 -6.66
CA PRO A 526 -16.50 -31.88 -6.62
C PRO A 526 -17.80 -31.34 -7.23
N GLY A 527 -18.41 -32.10 -8.13
CA GLY A 527 -19.64 -31.76 -8.81
C GLY A 527 -19.50 -30.85 -10.04
N MET A 528 -18.28 -30.46 -10.42
CA MET A 528 -18.04 -29.71 -11.64
C MET A 528 -18.55 -30.52 -12.85
N PRO A 529 -19.38 -29.93 -13.75
CA PRO A 529 -19.89 -30.66 -14.94
C PRO A 529 -18.74 -30.99 -15.90
N ALA A 530 -18.92 -32.05 -16.66
CA ALA A 530 -18.08 -32.31 -17.82
C ALA A 530 -18.28 -31.18 -18.86
N PRO A 531 -17.28 -30.90 -19.72
CA PRO A 531 -17.38 -29.80 -20.69
C PRO A 531 -18.61 -29.86 -21.59
N GLU A 532 -19.04 -31.07 -21.95
CA GLU A 532 -20.23 -31.34 -22.77
C GLU A 532 -21.56 -31.11 -22.06
N ASP A 533 -21.57 -31.19 -20.74
CA ASP A 533 -22.79 -31.03 -19.92
C ASP A 533 -22.93 -29.60 -19.36
N ALA A 534 -21.91 -28.77 -19.54
CA ALA A 534 -21.87 -27.44 -18.98
C ALA A 534 -22.70 -26.44 -19.80
N ARG A 535 -23.67 -25.77 -19.16
CA ARG A 535 -24.40 -24.65 -19.78
C ARG A 535 -23.61 -23.35 -19.62
N ILE A 536 -22.95 -22.92 -20.71
CA ILE A 536 -22.21 -21.66 -20.75
C ILE A 536 -23.19 -20.52 -21.06
N THR A 537 -23.22 -19.50 -20.20
CA THR A 537 -24.14 -18.36 -20.29
C THR A 537 -23.44 -17.08 -20.72
N GLN A 538 -22.15 -16.94 -20.42
CA GLN A 538 -21.37 -15.75 -20.76
C GLN A 538 -19.88 -16.08 -20.88
N ARG A 539 -19.17 -15.32 -21.71
CA ARG A 539 -17.70 -15.33 -21.83
C ARG A 539 -17.19 -13.93 -21.69
N TRP A 540 -16.03 -13.80 -21.06
CA TRP A 540 -15.28 -12.55 -21.00
C TRP A 540 -13.82 -12.84 -21.36
N THR A 541 -13.23 -11.96 -22.17
CA THR A 541 -11.83 -12.07 -22.58
C THR A 541 -11.08 -10.78 -22.30
N GLY A 542 -9.78 -10.88 -22.08
CA GLY A 542 -8.93 -9.70 -21.85
C GLY A 542 -7.45 -9.99 -22.11
N MET A 543 -6.73 -8.94 -22.46
CA MET A 543 -5.27 -8.95 -22.68
C MET A 543 -4.53 -8.51 -21.44
N ARG A 544 -3.63 -9.33 -20.94
CA ARG A 544 -2.75 -9.01 -19.80
C ARG A 544 -1.39 -8.60 -20.34
N ALA A 545 -0.92 -7.42 -19.94
CA ALA A 545 0.44 -6.99 -20.19
C ALA A 545 1.36 -7.48 -19.05
N VAL A 546 2.46 -8.14 -19.40
CA VAL A 546 3.36 -8.79 -18.43
C VAL A 546 4.81 -8.54 -18.77
N PHE A 547 5.67 -8.37 -17.76
CA PHE A 547 7.11 -8.51 -17.90
C PHE A 547 7.53 -9.97 -17.65
N ARG A 548 8.70 -10.35 -18.16
CA ARG A 548 9.21 -11.73 -18.07
C ARG A 548 9.29 -12.25 -16.63
N ASP A 549 9.60 -11.38 -15.66
CA ASP A 549 9.69 -11.70 -14.23
C ASP A 549 8.33 -11.66 -13.51
N ARG A 550 7.24 -11.30 -14.22
CA ARG A 550 5.87 -11.21 -13.70
C ARG A 550 5.69 -10.19 -12.57
N LEU A 551 6.59 -9.20 -12.46
CA LEU A 551 6.46 -8.07 -11.53
C LEU A 551 6.07 -6.81 -12.31
N PRO A 552 5.26 -5.92 -11.71
CA PRO A 552 4.94 -4.65 -12.34
C PRO A 552 6.18 -3.74 -12.41
N LEU A 553 6.20 -2.84 -13.39
CA LEU A 553 7.20 -1.82 -13.54
C LEU A 553 6.67 -0.50 -12.97
N VAL A 554 7.33 0.02 -11.92
CA VAL A 554 6.83 1.19 -11.18
C VAL A 554 7.97 2.18 -10.94
N GLY A 555 7.79 3.43 -11.39
CA GLY A 555 8.77 4.50 -11.16
C GLY A 555 9.00 5.39 -12.38
N ALA A 556 10.04 6.24 -12.33
CA ALA A 556 10.34 7.19 -13.38
C ALA A 556 10.82 6.52 -14.68
N SER A 557 10.24 6.92 -15.81
CA SER A 557 10.68 6.50 -17.15
C SER A 557 12.04 7.11 -17.51
N ARG A 558 12.82 6.37 -18.28
CA ARG A 558 14.10 6.84 -18.86
C ARG A 558 13.95 7.99 -19.87
N MET A 559 12.74 8.19 -20.40
CA MET A 559 12.47 9.26 -21.34
C MET A 559 12.54 10.66 -20.73
N ASP A 560 12.36 10.79 -19.40
CA ASP A 560 12.47 12.05 -18.68
C ASP A 560 13.45 11.97 -17.50
N ARG A 561 14.66 12.54 -17.68
CA ARG A 561 15.68 12.61 -16.62
C ARG A 561 15.23 13.39 -15.38
N ARG A 562 14.20 14.21 -15.49
CA ARG A 562 13.62 14.97 -14.37
C ARG A 562 12.62 14.14 -13.56
N GLY A 563 12.26 12.93 -14.03
CA GLY A 563 11.36 12.01 -13.34
C GLY A 563 9.91 12.46 -13.23
N ARG A 564 9.44 13.30 -14.19
CA ARG A 564 8.03 13.74 -14.26
C ARG A 564 7.16 12.79 -15.07
N VAL A 565 7.76 11.88 -15.83
CA VAL A 565 7.06 10.79 -16.51
C VAL A 565 7.22 9.54 -15.68
N MET A 566 6.11 9.12 -15.05
CA MET A 566 6.06 7.95 -14.16
C MET A 566 5.35 6.78 -14.84
N LEU A 567 5.75 5.58 -14.48
CA LEU A 567 5.23 4.33 -15.02
C LEU A 567 4.56 3.49 -13.93
N THR A 568 3.44 2.86 -14.30
CA THR A 568 2.83 1.75 -13.54
C THR A 568 2.29 0.73 -14.54
N LEU A 569 3.14 -0.21 -14.97
CA LEU A 569 2.95 -1.08 -16.14
C LEU A 569 3.11 -2.56 -15.80
N GLY A 570 2.53 -3.42 -16.62
CA GLY A 570 2.85 -4.85 -16.62
C GLY A 570 2.37 -5.63 -15.40
N HIS A 571 1.23 -5.28 -14.84
CA HIS A 571 0.64 -5.93 -13.65
C HIS A 571 0.18 -7.38 -13.91
N GLY A 572 -0.01 -7.77 -15.16
CA GLY A 572 -0.38 -9.11 -15.58
C GLY A 572 -1.67 -9.61 -14.93
N SER A 573 -1.65 -10.84 -14.43
CA SER A 573 -2.77 -11.45 -13.70
C SER A 573 -2.88 -11.01 -12.22
N ARG A 574 -1.98 -10.13 -11.75
CA ARG A 574 -1.91 -9.69 -10.35
C ARG A 574 -2.24 -8.20 -10.19
N GLY A 575 -2.96 -7.62 -11.16
CA GLY A 575 -3.31 -6.20 -11.15
C GLY A 575 -4.08 -5.82 -9.89
N LEU A 576 -5.07 -6.61 -9.47
CA LEU A 576 -5.82 -6.37 -8.24
C LEU A 576 -4.92 -6.34 -6.98
N LEU A 577 -3.85 -7.14 -6.95
CA LEU A 577 -2.92 -7.21 -5.82
C LEU A 577 -1.88 -6.09 -5.83
N TYR A 578 -1.34 -5.74 -7.00
CA TYR A 578 -0.17 -4.86 -7.07
C TYR A 578 -0.48 -3.43 -7.53
N ALA A 579 -1.56 -3.20 -8.28
CA ALA A 579 -1.84 -1.85 -8.79
C ALA A 579 -2.10 -0.82 -7.67
N PRO A 580 -2.83 -1.14 -6.58
CA PRO A 580 -3.05 -0.18 -5.50
C PRO A 580 -1.77 0.33 -4.85
N ILE A 581 -0.87 -0.58 -4.46
CA ILE A 581 0.42 -0.21 -3.87
C ILE A 581 1.36 0.47 -4.87
N SER A 582 1.25 0.12 -6.16
CA SER A 582 2.00 0.79 -7.22
C SER A 582 1.55 2.23 -7.42
N GLY A 583 0.26 2.51 -7.31
CA GLY A 583 -0.29 3.86 -7.35
C GLY A 583 0.25 4.73 -6.21
N GLU A 584 0.29 4.21 -4.99
CA GLU A 584 0.91 4.87 -3.84
C GLU A 584 2.40 5.17 -4.09
N LEU A 585 3.15 4.17 -4.57
CA LEU A 585 4.58 4.32 -4.85
C LEU A 585 4.86 5.36 -5.95
N VAL A 586 4.02 5.41 -6.99
CA VAL A 586 4.10 6.44 -8.04
C VAL A 586 3.87 7.83 -7.46
N ALA A 587 2.81 7.99 -6.67
CA ALA A 587 2.46 9.28 -6.09
C ALA A 587 3.54 9.78 -5.11
N ASP A 588 4.05 8.91 -4.25
CA ASP A 588 5.08 9.26 -3.27
C ASP A 588 6.41 9.64 -3.95
N ARG A 589 6.83 8.88 -4.97
CA ARG A 589 8.04 9.21 -5.73
C ARG A 589 7.94 10.51 -6.49
N LEU A 590 6.77 10.78 -7.10
CA LEU A 590 6.55 12.01 -7.85
C LEU A 590 6.54 13.25 -6.95
N LEU A 591 6.15 13.09 -5.68
CA LEU A 591 5.97 14.18 -4.72
C LEU A 591 7.05 14.24 -3.63
N ASP A 592 8.09 13.40 -3.72
CA ASP A 592 9.17 13.27 -2.74
C ASP A 592 8.64 12.99 -1.32
N LEU A 593 7.67 12.07 -1.21
CA LEU A 593 7.08 11.60 0.05
C LEU A 593 7.66 10.24 0.46
N PRO A 594 7.48 9.80 1.72
CA PRO A 594 7.93 8.48 2.17
C PRO A 594 7.34 7.35 1.35
N GLU A 595 8.20 6.47 0.83
CA GLU A 595 7.74 5.32 0.03
C GLU A 595 6.98 4.30 0.90
N PRO A 596 5.96 3.63 0.33
CA PRO A 596 5.12 2.67 1.06
C PRO A 596 5.75 1.27 1.18
N LEU A 597 6.92 1.09 0.62
CA LEU A 597 7.66 -0.17 0.55
C LEU A 597 9.10 0.01 1.03
N GLU A 598 9.65 -1.05 1.60
CA GLU A 598 11.08 -1.13 1.88
C GLU A 598 11.91 -0.97 0.60
N GLN A 599 13.08 -0.32 0.70
CA GLN A 599 13.94 -0.03 -0.46
C GLN A 599 14.31 -1.27 -1.27
N ASN A 600 14.61 -2.40 -0.61
CA ASN A 600 14.94 -3.66 -1.26
C ASN A 600 13.76 -4.20 -2.10
N VAL A 601 12.52 -4.02 -1.63
CA VAL A 601 11.28 -4.40 -2.33
C VAL A 601 10.98 -3.42 -3.47
N ALA A 602 11.05 -2.12 -3.19
CA ALA A 602 10.77 -1.06 -4.16
C ALA A 602 11.74 -1.09 -5.38
N ARG A 603 13.02 -1.48 -5.16
CA ARG A 603 14.02 -1.67 -6.23
C ARG A 603 13.63 -2.79 -7.20
N ARG A 604 12.93 -3.83 -6.75
CA ARG A 604 12.45 -4.93 -7.61
C ARG A 604 11.37 -4.49 -8.59
N LEU A 605 10.73 -3.35 -8.36
CA LEU A 605 9.71 -2.75 -9.23
C LEU A 605 10.28 -1.67 -10.16
N SER A 606 11.54 -1.26 -9.95
CA SER A 606 12.17 -0.14 -10.65
C SER A 606 12.25 -0.37 -12.16
N PRO A 607 12.01 0.69 -13.00
CA PRO A 607 12.24 0.65 -14.44
C PRO A 607 13.67 0.29 -14.86
N GLN A 608 14.65 0.50 -13.99
CA GLN A 608 16.06 0.16 -14.26
C GLN A 608 16.29 -1.35 -14.45
N ARG A 609 15.40 -2.23 -13.93
CA ARG A 609 15.57 -3.69 -14.07
C ARG A 609 15.30 -4.22 -15.48
N VAL A 610 14.66 -3.44 -16.35
CA VAL A 610 14.38 -3.78 -17.75
C VAL A 610 15.17 -2.93 -18.73
N ALA A 611 16.18 -2.22 -18.21
CA ALA A 611 17.07 -1.35 -19.00
C ALA A 611 17.98 -2.16 -19.95
#